data_15e82496297bb1a7b9d6f07da610f7f9
#
_entry.id   15e82496297bb1a7b9d6f07da610f7f9
#
_cell.length_a   1.000
_cell.length_b   1.000
_cell.length_c   1.000
_cell.angle_alpha   90.00
_cell.angle_beta   90.00
_cell.angle_gamma   90.00
#
_symmetry.space_group_name_H-M   'P 1'
#
loop_
_entity.id
_entity.type
_entity.pdbx_description
1 polymer ?
#
loop_
_entity_poly.entity_id
_entity_poly.type
_entity_poly.pdbx_seq_one_letter_code
_entity_poly.pdbx_strand_id
1 'polypeptide(L)'
;NELVGGLLGQANQAIGANFQVPAELDVMVKITGTITKPIIKPVFGGGSGQSIKEVIKEEIKQELNEQIDKAKEEAVARAREEAAKLVAEAQKQADQLKAQARTEAGKVKAQGYKAADDELAKVTNPLAKIAAKAVADVAKKEADKQEQKAIAEADKRADGIVDAARKKGDELILKAEATNTTVK
;
A
#
# COMPACT_ATOMS: atom_id res chain seq x y z
N ASN A 1 -41.49 -21.11 -17.17
CA ASN A 1 -40.16 -21.05 -16.48
C ASN A 1 -38.98 -21.18 -17.45
N GLU A 2 -39.12 -21.88 -18.61
CA GLU A 2 -38.01 -22.06 -19.57
C GLU A 2 -37.59 -20.76 -20.27
N LEU A 3 -38.52 -19.87 -20.57
CA LEU A 3 -38.23 -18.58 -21.25
C LEU A 3 -37.47 -17.61 -20.33
N VAL A 4 -37.80 -17.56 -19.04
CA VAL A 4 -37.12 -16.69 -18.09
C VAL A 4 -35.77 -17.28 -17.70
N GLY A 5 -35.67 -18.60 -17.55
CA GLY A 5 -34.41 -19.30 -17.33
C GLY A 5 -33.40 -19.15 -18.47
N GLY A 6 -33.88 -19.14 -19.72
CA GLY A 6 -33.01 -18.91 -20.89
C GLY A 6 -32.45 -17.50 -20.99
N LEU A 7 -33.24 -16.47 -20.67
CA LEU A 7 -32.83 -15.08 -20.66
C LEU A 7 -31.84 -14.80 -19.51
N LEU A 8 -32.07 -15.34 -18.31
CA LEU A 8 -31.18 -15.23 -17.17
C LEU A 8 -29.88 -16.02 -17.37
N GLY A 9 -29.94 -17.17 -18.05
CA GLY A 9 -28.76 -17.96 -18.42
C GLY A 9 -27.82 -17.19 -19.37
N GLN A 10 -28.40 -16.47 -20.36
CA GLN A 10 -27.61 -15.59 -21.24
C GLN A 10 -27.05 -14.37 -20.52
N ALA A 11 -27.80 -13.76 -19.59
CA ALA A 11 -27.33 -12.65 -18.77
C ALA A 11 -26.21 -13.10 -17.82
N ASN A 12 -26.33 -14.26 -17.18
CA ASN A 12 -25.29 -14.85 -16.34
C ASN A 12 -23.99 -15.13 -17.10
N GLN A 13 -24.07 -15.60 -18.34
CA GLN A 13 -22.89 -15.81 -19.19
C GLN A 13 -22.22 -14.51 -19.64
N ALA A 14 -22.99 -13.47 -19.91
CA ALA A 14 -22.48 -12.20 -20.42
C ALA A 14 -21.81 -11.34 -19.31
N ILE A 15 -22.24 -11.50 -18.05
CA ILE A 15 -21.85 -10.62 -16.94
C ILE A 15 -21.03 -11.40 -15.86
N GLY A 16 -20.95 -12.75 -15.95
CA GLY A 16 -20.29 -13.59 -14.96
C GLY A 16 -21.02 -13.64 -13.60
N ALA A 17 -22.29 -13.23 -13.57
CA ALA A 17 -23.12 -13.18 -12.38
C ALA A 17 -23.95 -14.46 -12.23
N ASN A 18 -24.27 -14.85 -11.00
CA ASN A 18 -25.01 -16.08 -10.70
C ASN A 18 -26.42 -15.75 -10.20
N PHE A 19 -27.28 -15.22 -11.09
CA PHE A 19 -28.67 -14.91 -10.76
C PHE A 19 -29.48 -16.18 -10.58
N GLN A 20 -30.15 -16.32 -9.44
CA GLN A 20 -31.08 -17.40 -9.17
C GLN A 20 -32.50 -16.96 -9.55
N VAL A 21 -33.20 -17.81 -10.29
CA VAL A 21 -34.62 -17.59 -10.57
C VAL A 21 -35.41 -17.79 -9.25
N PRO A 22 -36.26 -16.83 -8.83
CA PRO A 22 -37.12 -17.04 -7.68
C PRO A 22 -37.97 -18.29 -7.84
N ALA A 23 -38.08 -19.08 -6.77
CA ALA A 23 -38.77 -20.37 -6.80
C ALA A 23 -40.28 -20.25 -7.13
N GLU A 24 -40.88 -19.09 -6.89
CA GLU A 24 -42.27 -18.78 -7.16
C GLU A 24 -42.38 -17.48 -7.96
N LEU A 25 -42.89 -17.56 -9.18
CA LEU A 25 -43.24 -16.45 -10.04
C LEU A 25 -44.77 -16.35 -10.15
N ASP A 26 -45.33 -15.33 -9.51
CA ASP A 26 -46.74 -15.00 -9.66
C ASP A 26 -46.97 -14.36 -11.03
N VAL A 27 -47.58 -15.12 -11.93
CA VAL A 27 -47.96 -14.62 -13.25
C VAL A 27 -49.45 -14.29 -13.21
N MET A 28 -49.79 -13.02 -13.13
CA MET A 28 -51.15 -12.54 -13.32
C MET A 28 -51.43 -12.35 -14.81
N VAL A 29 -52.52 -12.92 -15.29
CA VAL A 29 -52.97 -12.75 -16.67
C VAL A 29 -54.10 -11.72 -16.70
N LYS A 30 -53.85 -10.57 -17.28
CA LYS A 30 -54.88 -9.55 -17.51
C LYS A 30 -55.57 -9.81 -18.84
N ILE A 31 -56.83 -10.19 -18.77
CA ILE A 31 -57.67 -10.37 -19.95
C ILE A 31 -58.48 -9.11 -20.18
N THR A 32 -58.30 -8.46 -21.33
CA THR A 32 -59.04 -7.25 -21.76
C THR A 32 -59.56 -7.48 -23.15
N GLY A 33 -60.50 -6.69 -23.60
CA GLY A 33 -61.16 -6.81 -24.90
C GLY A 33 -62.58 -7.39 -24.79
N THR A 34 -63.17 -7.77 -25.92
CA THR A 34 -64.51 -8.36 -25.98
C THR A 34 -64.47 -9.88 -25.97
N ILE A 35 -65.57 -10.52 -25.60
CA ILE A 35 -65.69 -11.99 -25.55
C ILE A 35 -65.30 -12.64 -26.89
N THR A 36 -65.49 -11.95 -27.99
CA THR A 36 -65.16 -12.42 -29.35
C THR A 36 -63.73 -12.10 -29.78
N LYS A 37 -63.05 -11.16 -29.11
CA LYS A 37 -61.63 -10.79 -29.36
C LYS A 37 -60.95 -10.48 -28.02
N PRO A 38 -60.60 -11.47 -27.23
CA PRO A 38 -59.90 -11.26 -25.97
C PRO A 38 -58.43 -10.90 -26.23
N ILE A 39 -57.95 -9.87 -25.55
CA ILE A 39 -56.54 -9.51 -25.52
C ILE A 39 -55.97 -10.00 -24.21
N ILE A 40 -55.12 -11.01 -24.28
CA ILE A 40 -54.47 -11.65 -23.16
C ILE A 40 -53.07 -11.00 -23.00
N LYS A 41 -52.85 -10.30 -21.90
CA LYS A 41 -51.55 -9.73 -21.55
C LYS A 41 -51.01 -10.39 -20.28
N PRO A 42 -49.90 -11.10 -20.33
CA PRO A 42 -49.26 -11.55 -19.09
C PRO A 42 -48.71 -10.35 -18.34
N VAL A 43 -49.05 -10.21 -17.07
CA VAL A 43 -48.52 -9.24 -16.16
C VAL A 43 -47.69 -10.00 -15.15
N PHE A 44 -46.40 -9.87 -15.24
CA PHE A 44 -45.49 -10.47 -14.31
C PHE A 44 -45.40 -9.54 -13.08
N GLY A 45 -45.94 -9.97 -11.96
CA GLY A 45 -45.91 -9.23 -10.70
C GLY A 45 -45.29 -10.12 -9.61
N GLY A 46 -44.21 -9.70 -9.01
CA GLY A 46 -43.86 -10.21 -7.70
C GLY A 46 -44.80 -9.60 -6.65
N GLY A 47 -45.11 -10.30 -5.59
CA GLY A 47 -46.12 -9.93 -4.57
C GLY A 47 -45.95 -8.58 -3.86
N SER A 48 -45.09 -7.68 -4.32
CA SER A 48 -44.87 -6.32 -3.83
C SER A 48 -45.25 -5.22 -4.82
N GLY A 49 -45.86 -5.54 -5.98
CA GLY A 49 -46.28 -4.54 -6.97
C GLY A 49 -45.13 -3.96 -7.83
N GLN A 50 -43.91 -4.42 -7.66
CA GLN A 50 -42.76 -4.03 -8.50
C GLN A 50 -42.70 -4.88 -9.77
N SER A 51 -42.35 -4.25 -10.89
CA SER A 51 -42.16 -4.97 -12.15
C SER A 51 -40.89 -5.82 -12.09
N ILE A 52 -40.92 -7.02 -12.68
CA ILE A 52 -39.72 -7.91 -12.76
C ILE A 52 -38.51 -7.15 -13.28
N LYS A 53 -38.69 -6.18 -14.20
CA LYS A 53 -37.60 -5.34 -14.71
C LYS A 53 -36.97 -4.47 -13.62
N GLU A 54 -37.75 -4.01 -12.64
CA GLU A 54 -37.23 -3.18 -11.53
C GLU A 54 -36.49 -4.05 -10.51
N VAL A 55 -37.02 -5.24 -10.19
CA VAL A 55 -36.35 -6.19 -9.29
C VAL A 55 -35.01 -6.66 -9.88
N ILE A 56 -34.98 -7.08 -11.15
CA ILE A 56 -33.75 -7.49 -11.82
C ILE A 56 -32.75 -6.31 -11.90
N LYS A 57 -33.24 -5.10 -12.16
CA LYS A 57 -32.37 -3.92 -12.22
C LYS A 57 -31.77 -3.56 -10.86
N GLU A 58 -32.52 -3.74 -9.78
CA GLU A 58 -32.00 -3.50 -8.41
C GLU A 58 -31.01 -4.60 -8.00
N GLU A 59 -31.29 -5.88 -8.27
CA GLU A 59 -30.36 -6.99 -7.98
C GLU A 59 -29.05 -6.84 -8.75
N ILE A 60 -29.12 -6.55 -10.07
CA ILE A 60 -27.92 -6.28 -10.88
C ILE A 60 -27.13 -5.09 -10.30
N LYS A 61 -27.80 -4.04 -9.89
CA LYS A 61 -27.17 -2.86 -9.32
C LYS A 61 -26.49 -3.16 -7.98
N GLN A 62 -27.14 -3.98 -7.13
CA GLN A 62 -26.57 -4.39 -5.84
C GLN A 62 -25.34 -5.28 -6.05
N GLU A 63 -25.41 -6.29 -6.90
CA GLU A 63 -24.30 -7.19 -7.16
C GLU A 63 -23.11 -6.48 -7.83
N LEU A 64 -23.40 -5.55 -8.75
CA LEU A 64 -22.38 -4.72 -9.37
C LEU A 64 -21.69 -3.81 -8.31
N ASN A 65 -22.46 -3.21 -7.41
CA ASN A 65 -21.90 -2.40 -6.34
C ASN A 65 -21.03 -3.24 -5.39
N GLU A 66 -21.48 -4.45 -5.02
CA GLU A 66 -20.68 -5.36 -4.17
C GLU A 66 -19.36 -5.78 -4.85
N GLN A 67 -19.38 -6.05 -6.15
CA GLN A 67 -18.17 -6.37 -6.90
C GLN A 67 -17.22 -5.16 -6.99
N ILE A 68 -17.77 -3.97 -7.21
CA ILE A 68 -17.02 -2.73 -7.22
C ILE A 68 -16.38 -2.49 -5.84
N ASP A 69 -17.13 -2.67 -4.76
CA ASP A 69 -16.62 -2.42 -3.41
C ASP A 69 -15.55 -3.46 -3.02
N LYS A 70 -15.71 -4.73 -3.38
CA LYS A 70 -14.66 -5.75 -3.22
C LYS A 70 -13.39 -5.41 -4.01
N ALA A 71 -13.54 -5.00 -5.27
CA ALA A 71 -12.40 -4.62 -6.10
C ALA A 71 -11.65 -3.39 -5.52
N LYS A 72 -12.40 -2.47 -4.93
CA LYS A 72 -11.87 -1.30 -4.23
C LYS A 72 -11.08 -1.70 -2.98
N GLU A 73 -11.64 -2.53 -2.13
CA GLU A 73 -10.97 -3.04 -0.94
C GLU A 73 -9.68 -3.78 -1.29
N GLU A 74 -9.71 -4.64 -2.32
CA GLU A 74 -8.52 -5.32 -2.82
C GLU A 74 -7.45 -4.35 -3.34
N ALA A 75 -7.85 -3.30 -4.07
CA ALA A 75 -6.91 -2.30 -4.57
C ALA A 75 -6.21 -1.55 -3.42
N VAL A 76 -6.95 -1.16 -2.39
CA VAL A 76 -6.40 -0.52 -1.19
C VAL A 76 -5.50 -1.50 -0.41
N ALA A 77 -5.92 -2.75 -0.26
CA ALA A 77 -5.12 -3.77 0.40
C ALA A 77 -3.78 -4.00 -0.32
N ARG A 78 -3.78 -4.10 -1.65
CA ARG A 78 -2.56 -4.20 -2.46
C ARG A 78 -1.66 -2.97 -2.32
N ALA A 79 -2.23 -1.77 -2.33
CA ALA A 79 -1.48 -0.53 -2.15
C ALA A 79 -0.81 -0.47 -0.76
N ARG A 80 -1.50 -0.92 0.30
CA ARG A 80 -0.94 -1.02 1.66
C ARG A 80 0.19 -2.05 1.74
N GLU A 81 0.04 -3.20 1.09
CA GLU A 81 1.09 -4.22 1.03
C GLU A 81 2.33 -3.70 0.29
N GLU A 82 2.15 -3.03 -0.84
CA GLU A 82 3.23 -2.42 -1.61
C GLU A 82 3.93 -1.30 -0.81
N ALA A 83 3.17 -0.44 -0.15
CA ALA A 83 3.71 0.58 0.75
C ALA A 83 4.54 -0.03 1.88
N ALA A 84 4.06 -1.10 2.51
CA ALA A 84 4.79 -1.80 3.55
C ALA A 84 6.11 -2.40 3.03
N LYS A 85 6.11 -3.00 1.83
CA LYS A 85 7.33 -3.51 1.19
C LYS A 85 8.34 -2.40 0.91
N LEU A 86 7.89 -1.26 0.39
CA LEU A 86 8.75 -0.09 0.16
C LEU A 86 9.41 0.41 1.45
N VAL A 87 8.65 0.52 2.53
CA VAL A 87 9.18 0.95 3.83
C VAL A 87 10.16 -0.07 4.40
N ALA A 88 9.85 -1.37 4.30
CA ALA A 88 10.75 -2.42 4.78
C ALA A 88 12.09 -2.47 4.01
N GLU A 89 12.03 -2.26 2.70
CA GLU A 89 13.24 -2.18 1.88
C GLU A 89 14.08 -0.93 2.20
N ALA A 90 13.42 0.22 2.36
CA ALA A 90 14.07 1.45 2.77
C ALA A 90 14.72 1.31 4.14
N GLN A 91 14.07 0.66 5.10
CA GLN A 91 14.63 0.38 6.42
C GLN A 91 15.90 -0.48 6.32
N LYS A 92 15.88 -1.53 5.50
CA LYS A 92 17.05 -2.38 5.26
C LYS A 92 18.22 -1.59 4.67
N GLN A 93 17.94 -0.71 3.71
CA GLN A 93 18.98 0.16 3.12
C GLN A 93 19.52 1.15 4.14
N ALA A 94 18.65 1.75 4.96
CA ALA A 94 19.02 2.67 6.04
C ALA A 94 19.93 1.98 7.07
N ASP A 95 19.59 0.77 7.49
CA ASP A 95 20.39 0.00 8.45
C ASP A 95 21.76 -0.38 7.88
N GLN A 96 21.81 -0.75 6.59
CA GLN A 96 23.08 -1.01 5.90
C GLN A 96 23.96 0.24 5.84
N LEU A 97 23.38 1.39 5.50
CA LEU A 97 24.10 2.67 5.47
C LEU A 97 24.66 3.04 6.83
N LYS A 98 23.85 2.91 7.89
CA LYS A 98 24.28 3.15 9.29
C LYS A 98 25.43 2.21 9.70
N ALA A 99 25.34 0.94 9.35
CA ALA A 99 26.37 -0.04 9.67
C ALA A 99 27.68 0.23 8.93
N GLN A 100 27.61 0.56 7.64
CA GLN A 100 28.79 0.92 6.84
C GLN A 100 29.45 2.18 7.38
N ALA A 101 28.68 3.22 7.66
CA ALA A 101 29.19 4.48 8.18
C ALA A 101 29.91 4.30 9.53
N ARG A 102 29.36 3.51 10.44
CA ARG A 102 29.99 3.18 11.73
C ARG A 102 31.31 2.43 11.53
N THR A 103 31.33 1.47 10.60
CA THR A 103 32.55 0.71 10.31
C THR A 103 33.63 1.60 9.72
N GLU A 104 33.29 2.46 8.78
CA GLU A 104 34.27 3.33 8.13
C GLU A 104 34.74 4.47 9.06
N ALA A 105 33.82 5.11 9.79
CA ALA A 105 34.16 6.11 10.78
C ALA A 105 35.07 5.54 11.86
N GLY A 106 34.83 4.33 12.33
CA GLY A 106 35.69 3.62 13.28
C GLY A 106 37.08 3.34 12.72
N LYS A 107 37.20 2.97 11.44
CA LYS A 107 38.52 2.81 10.78
C LYS A 107 39.28 4.12 10.71
N VAL A 108 38.63 5.22 10.31
CA VAL A 108 39.24 6.55 10.25
C VAL A 108 39.71 6.99 11.63
N LYS A 109 38.88 6.81 12.67
CA LYS A 109 39.27 7.07 14.05
C LYS A 109 40.49 6.26 14.46
N ALA A 110 40.49 4.94 14.21
CA ALA A 110 41.62 4.09 14.57
C ALA A 110 42.92 4.51 13.86
N GLN A 111 42.82 4.93 12.58
CA GLN A 111 43.96 5.50 11.86
C GLN A 111 44.46 6.82 12.50
N GLY A 112 43.52 7.70 12.86
CA GLY A 112 43.86 8.95 13.57
C GLY A 112 44.54 8.71 14.90
N TYR A 113 44.06 7.75 15.68
CA TYR A 113 44.67 7.35 16.95
C TYR A 113 46.06 6.79 16.74
N LYS A 114 46.21 5.87 15.77
CA LYS A 114 47.52 5.31 15.47
C LYS A 114 48.52 6.37 15.03
N ALA A 115 48.12 7.29 14.16
CA ALA A 115 48.97 8.38 13.71
C ALA A 115 49.41 9.27 14.91
N ALA A 116 48.50 9.58 15.82
CA ALA A 116 48.83 10.36 17.02
C ALA A 116 49.80 9.63 17.96
N ASP A 117 49.63 8.33 18.14
CA ASP A 117 50.53 7.50 18.94
C ASP A 117 51.89 7.29 18.29
N ASP A 118 51.95 7.09 16.98
CA ASP A 118 53.19 6.97 16.19
C ASP A 118 54.03 8.28 16.27
N GLU A 119 53.40 9.44 16.19
CA GLU A 119 54.09 10.75 16.36
C GLU A 119 54.60 10.94 17.81
N LEU A 120 53.80 10.55 18.79
CA LEU A 120 54.22 10.61 20.20
C LEU A 120 55.42 9.69 20.46
N ALA A 121 55.47 8.52 19.83
CA ALA A 121 56.55 7.55 20.01
C ALA A 121 57.92 8.04 19.47
N LYS A 122 57.90 8.93 18.44
CA LYS A 122 59.11 9.50 17.86
C LYS A 122 59.82 10.51 18.80
N VAL A 123 59.09 11.04 19.81
CA VAL A 123 59.64 12.06 20.72
C VAL A 123 60.39 11.37 21.85
N THR A 124 61.71 11.54 21.84
CA THR A 124 62.62 10.95 22.87
C THR A 124 62.90 11.83 24.03
N ASN A 125 62.83 13.16 23.86
CA ASN A 125 63.07 14.14 24.96
C ASN A 125 61.93 14.14 25.96
N PRO A 126 62.19 13.96 27.30
CA PRO A 126 61.16 13.87 28.32
C PRO A 126 60.26 15.12 28.41
N LEU A 127 60.83 16.31 28.31
CA LEU A 127 60.05 17.57 28.36
C LEU A 127 59.22 17.76 27.11
N ALA A 128 59.77 17.46 25.92
CA ALA A 128 59.04 17.50 24.65
C ALA A 128 57.92 16.45 24.61
N LYS A 129 58.09 15.33 25.30
CA LYS A 129 57.09 14.25 25.36
C LYS A 129 55.81 14.67 26.08
N ILE A 130 55.91 15.55 27.08
CA ILE A 130 54.72 16.10 27.78
C ILE A 130 53.89 16.95 26.81
N ALA A 131 54.54 17.84 26.05
CA ALA A 131 53.85 18.61 25.03
C ALA A 131 53.28 17.78 23.90
N ALA A 132 54.05 16.79 23.39
CA ALA A 132 53.63 15.87 22.34
C ALA A 132 52.39 15.04 22.79
N LYS A 133 52.35 14.63 24.07
CA LYS A 133 51.17 13.92 24.61
C LYS A 133 49.92 14.79 24.58
N ALA A 134 50.02 16.07 24.95
CA ALA A 134 48.89 17.01 24.88
C ALA A 134 48.37 17.14 23.41
N VAL A 135 49.30 17.23 22.45
CA VAL A 135 48.94 17.28 21.02
C VAL A 135 48.27 15.97 20.53
N ALA A 136 48.80 14.82 20.94
CA ALA A 136 48.22 13.52 20.63
C ALA A 136 46.80 13.37 21.21
N ASP A 137 46.59 13.83 22.45
CA ASP A 137 45.26 13.80 23.10
C ASP A 137 44.26 14.71 22.37
N VAL A 138 44.68 15.87 21.84
CA VAL A 138 43.86 16.75 21.01
C VAL A 138 43.54 16.09 19.69
N ALA A 139 44.53 15.48 19.03
CA ALA A 139 44.31 14.74 17.76
C ALA A 139 43.32 13.59 17.91
N LYS A 140 43.42 12.83 19.03
CA LYS A 140 42.45 11.75 19.32
C LYS A 140 41.04 12.29 19.55
N LYS A 141 40.90 13.40 20.31
CA LYS A 141 39.59 14.04 20.50
C LYS A 141 38.99 14.54 19.16
N GLU A 142 39.83 15.00 18.27
CA GLU A 142 39.35 15.43 16.94
C GLU A 142 38.89 14.22 16.09
N ALA A 143 39.62 13.11 16.15
CA ALA A 143 39.21 11.86 15.50
C ALA A 143 37.86 11.34 16.05
N ASP A 144 37.64 11.44 17.39
CA ASP A 144 36.33 11.11 18.00
C ASP A 144 35.21 12.01 17.49
N LYS A 145 35.46 13.30 17.37
CA LYS A 145 34.46 14.24 16.83
C LYS A 145 34.15 13.96 15.36
N GLN A 146 35.14 13.62 14.57
CA GLN A 146 34.94 13.26 13.15
C GLN A 146 34.13 11.98 13.00
N GLU A 147 34.41 10.95 13.82
CA GLU A 147 33.62 9.74 13.89
C GLU A 147 32.15 10.06 14.21
N GLN A 148 31.89 10.83 15.27
CA GLN A 148 30.55 11.20 15.70
C GLN A 148 29.80 11.98 14.60
N LYS A 149 30.46 12.92 13.93
CA LYS A 149 29.88 13.68 12.83
C LYS A 149 29.52 12.79 11.65
N ALA A 150 30.41 11.88 11.27
CA ALA A 150 30.17 10.96 10.15
C ALA A 150 28.98 10.02 10.44
N ILE A 151 28.90 9.49 11.68
CA ILE A 151 27.78 8.65 12.11
C ILE A 151 26.46 9.46 12.11
N ALA A 152 26.45 10.67 12.69
CA ALA A 152 25.25 11.50 12.75
C ALA A 152 24.74 11.91 11.35
N GLU A 153 25.66 12.17 10.42
CA GLU A 153 25.30 12.47 9.03
C GLU A 153 24.70 11.26 8.32
N ALA A 154 25.29 10.08 8.55
CA ALA A 154 24.74 8.82 7.99
C ALA A 154 23.38 8.48 8.58
N ASP A 155 23.19 8.66 9.90
CA ASP A 155 21.90 8.46 10.56
C ASP A 155 20.82 9.39 9.95
N LYS A 156 21.14 10.67 9.78
CA LYS A 156 20.23 11.63 9.13
C LYS A 156 19.86 11.26 7.70
N ARG A 157 20.84 10.78 6.92
CA ARG A 157 20.58 10.31 5.54
C ARG A 157 19.71 9.05 5.54
N ALA A 158 20.00 8.11 6.42
CA ALA A 158 19.25 6.88 6.58
C ALA A 158 17.79 7.13 6.98
N ASP A 159 17.56 8.03 7.93
CA ASP A 159 16.20 8.44 8.33
C ASP A 159 15.46 9.12 7.18
N GLY A 160 16.16 9.95 6.38
CA GLY A 160 15.59 10.54 5.17
C GLY A 160 15.14 9.52 4.11
N ILE A 161 15.85 8.41 3.97
CA ILE A 161 15.47 7.32 3.05
C ILE A 161 14.15 6.67 3.52
N VAL A 162 14.03 6.39 4.82
CA VAL A 162 12.81 5.79 5.39
C VAL A 162 11.63 6.75 5.30
N ASP A 163 11.82 8.02 5.59
CA ASP A 163 10.77 9.03 5.50
C ASP A 163 10.29 9.25 4.07
N ALA A 164 11.19 9.23 3.10
CA ALA A 164 10.82 9.30 1.68
C ALA A 164 9.99 8.07 1.24
N ALA A 165 10.36 6.88 1.72
CA ALA A 165 9.61 5.65 1.44
C ALA A 165 8.22 5.67 2.08
N ARG A 166 8.08 6.17 3.31
CA ARG A 166 6.79 6.35 3.98
C ARG A 166 5.88 7.29 3.21
N LYS A 167 6.38 8.47 2.83
CA LYS A 167 5.61 9.43 2.03
C LYS A 167 5.12 8.81 0.70
N LYS A 168 6.00 8.09 0.02
CA LYS A 168 5.62 7.40 -1.21
C LYS A 168 4.59 6.29 -0.98
N GLY A 169 4.70 5.56 0.12
CA GLY A 169 3.70 4.57 0.53
C GLY A 169 2.34 5.20 0.80
N ASP A 170 2.31 6.31 1.54
CA ASP A 170 1.08 7.06 1.83
C ASP A 170 0.43 7.59 0.53
N GLU A 171 1.23 8.08 -0.42
CA GLU A 171 0.74 8.51 -1.74
C GLU A 171 0.11 7.36 -2.54
N LEU A 172 0.68 6.16 -2.48
CA LEU A 172 0.10 4.98 -3.14
C LEU A 172 -1.25 4.61 -2.54
N ILE A 173 -1.37 4.62 -1.22
CA ILE A 173 -2.62 4.34 -0.51
C ILE A 173 -3.68 5.39 -0.86
N LEU A 174 -3.32 6.68 -0.78
CA LEU A 174 -4.22 7.78 -1.14
C LEU A 174 -4.70 7.70 -2.59
N LYS A 175 -3.85 7.33 -3.53
CA LYS A 175 -4.25 7.12 -4.92
C LYS A 175 -5.23 5.96 -5.07
N ALA A 176 -4.99 4.85 -4.38
CA ALA A 176 -5.92 3.72 -4.38
C ALA A 176 -7.28 4.09 -3.77
N GLU A 177 -7.30 4.88 -2.71
CA GLU A 177 -8.53 5.39 -2.09
C GLU A 177 -9.26 6.43 -2.97
N ALA A 178 -8.53 7.32 -3.65
CA ALA A 178 -9.11 8.34 -4.52
C ALA A 178 -9.75 7.76 -5.78
N THR A 179 -9.15 6.75 -6.41
CA THR A 179 -9.77 6.03 -7.54
C THR A 179 -11.08 5.37 -7.14
N ASN A 180 -11.26 5.08 -5.86
CA ASN A 180 -12.48 4.50 -5.31
C ASN A 180 -13.63 5.53 -5.19
N THR A 181 -13.34 6.83 -5.15
CA THR A 181 -14.35 7.88 -4.94
C THR A 181 -14.94 8.39 -6.27
N THR A 182 -14.28 8.15 -7.39
CA THR A 182 -14.64 8.73 -8.70
C THR A 182 -15.65 7.87 -9.50
N VAL A 183 -15.99 6.67 -9.01
CA VAL A 183 -16.99 5.80 -9.65
C VAL A 183 -18.31 5.93 -8.86
N LYS A 184 -19.02 7.03 -9.07
CA LYS A 184 -20.44 7.22 -8.67
C LYS A 184 -21.31 7.38 -9.91
#